data_cda277db7e3bd7461831a3294426ba45
#
_entry.id   cda277db7e3bd7461831a3294426ba45
#
_cell.length_a   1.000
_cell.length_b   1.000
_cell.length_c   1.000
_cell.angle_alpha   90.00
_cell.angle_beta   90.00
_cell.angle_gamma   90.00
#
_symmetry.space_group_name_H-M   'P 1'
#
loop_
_entity.id
_entity.type
_entity.pdbx_description
1 polymer ?
#
loop_
_entity_poly.entity_id
_entity_poly.type
_entity_poly.pdbx_seq_one_letter_code
_entity_poly.pdbx_strand_id
1 'polypeptide(L)'
;PRLSAASFSARRRSSACQMECGILAGFFFTVWSVMSQPLDLNELAHKIKQWGAELGFQKVGITDTDLSASEPKLQAWLDKQYHGEMEWMARHGMMRARPHELLPGTLRVISVRMNYLPANAAFARTLKDPSLGYVSRYALGRDYHKLLRNRLKKLGETIQQHCVSLNFRPFVDSAPILERPIAEKAGLGWTGKHSLILSRDAGSFFFLGELLIDLPLPVDGPVEEGCCRCVACRTISPTGAIVEPYTVDARRCISYLTIELEGAIPEEFRPLIGNRIYGCDDCQLICPWNRYSQLADEEDFSPRKALHAPPLIELFAWSEAWFLKVTEGSAIRRI
;
A
#
# COMPACT_ATOMS: atom_id res chain seq x y z
N PRO A 1 -37.15 -44.82 -47.56
CA PRO A 1 -37.95 -44.39 -48.69
C PRO A 1 -37.71 -42.90 -48.91
N ARG A 2 -37.02 -42.56 -49.81
CA ARG A 2 -37.19 -42.20 -51.20
C ARG A 2 -38.40 -41.25 -51.46
N LEU A 3 -38.03 -40.25 -52.28
CA LEU A 3 -38.78 -39.38 -53.21
C LEU A 3 -39.08 -37.97 -52.71
N SER A 4 -38.92 -36.89 -53.46
CA SER A 4 -38.43 -36.67 -54.84
C SER A 4 -38.35 -35.15 -55.07
N ALA A 5 -37.51 -34.76 -56.00
CA ALA A 5 -37.32 -33.41 -56.52
C ALA A 5 -38.59 -32.90 -57.25
N ALA A 6 -38.81 -31.62 -57.22
CA ALA A 6 -39.55 -30.94 -58.28
C ALA A 6 -38.96 -29.52 -58.49
N SER A 7 -38.38 -29.37 -59.66
CA SER A 7 -38.00 -28.15 -60.33
C SER A 7 -39.19 -27.34 -60.77
N PHE A 8 -39.16 -25.99 -60.66
CA PHE A 8 -39.93 -25.12 -61.52
C PHE A 8 -39.15 -23.87 -61.92
N SER A 9 -39.17 -23.63 -63.22
CA SER A 9 -38.39 -22.70 -64.00
C SER A 9 -38.87 -21.25 -63.93
N ALA A 10 -37.88 -20.41 -64.10
CA ALA A 10 -37.86 -19.05 -64.63
C ALA A 10 -39.11 -18.37 -65.17
N ARG A 11 -39.30 -17.14 -64.81
CA ARG A 11 -39.61 -16.07 -65.78
C ARG A 11 -39.07 -14.70 -65.28
N ARG A 12 -38.31 -14.08 -66.18
CA ARG A 12 -37.84 -12.69 -66.13
C ARG A 12 -39.06 -11.73 -66.23
N ARG A 13 -39.03 -10.65 -65.52
CA ARG A 13 -39.39 -9.31 -66.04
C ARG A 13 -38.61 -8.22 -65.29
N SER A 14 -38.00 -7.38 -66.11
CA SER A 14 -37.27 -6.15 -65.85
C SER A 14 -38.16 -5.03 -65.34
N SER A 15 -37.69 -4.18 -64.50
CA SER A 15 -37.48 -2.74 -64.76
C SER A 15 -37.22 -1.97 -63.48
N ALA A 16 -36.11 -1.29 -63.49
CA ALA A 16 -35.84 0.05 -62.98
C ALA A 16 -36.41 0.48 -61.61
N CYS A 17 -35.49 0.55 -60.63
CA CYS A 17 -35.42 1.70 -59.75
C CYS A 17 -33.95 1.84 -59.30
N GLN A 18 -33.14 2.48 -60.12
CA GLN A 18 -31.92 3.15 -59.67
C GLN A 18 -32.38 4.50 -59.17
N MET A 19 -32.35 4.76 -57.88
CA MET A 19 -31.96 6.06 -57.34
C MET A 19 -31.96 5.99 -55.80
N GLU A 20 -30.90 6.57 -55.23
CA GLU A 20 -30.74 6.96 -53.83
C GLU A 20 -30.42 5.90 -52.77
N CYS A 21 -29.20 5.36 -52.81
CA CYS A 21 -28.58 4.77 -51.64
C CYS A 21 -27.12 5.21 -51.52
N GLY A 22 -26.87 6.52 -51.65
CA GLY A 22 -25.49 7.09 -51.65
C GLY A 22 -25.11 7.93 -50.42
N ILE A 23 -26.02 8.19 -49.48
CA ILE A 23 -25.74 9.14 -48.39
C ILE A 23 -25.71 8.49 -46.99
N LEU A 24 -26.25 7.29 -46.81
CA LEU A 24 -26.26 6.61 -45.50
C LEU A 24 -25.06 5.69 -45.24
N ALA A 25 -24.27 5.32 -46.27
CA ALA A 25 -23.10 4.48 -46.08
C ALA A 25 -21.89 5.24 -45.57
N GLY A 26 -21.82 6.56 -45.78
CA GLY A 26 -20.68 7.40 -45.30
C GLY A 26 -20.76 7.73 -43.82
N PHE A 27 -21.94 7.75 -43.20
CA PHE A 27 -22.10 8.06 -41.78
C PHE A 27 -21.86 6.85 -40.87
N PHE A 28 -22.12 5.62 -41.34
CA PHE A 28 -21.86 4.42 -40.56
C PHE A 28 -20.36 4.05 -40.53
N PHE A 29 -19.57 4.38 -41.56
CA PHE A 29 -18.14 4.10 -41.59
C PHE A 29 -17.33 5.07 -40.70
N THR A 30 -17.75 6.32 -40.55
CA THR A 30 -17.06 7.32 -39.69
C THR A 30 -17.32 7.10 -38.21
N VAL A 31 -18.48 6.56 -37.82
CA VAL A 31 -18.78 6.26 -36.41
C VAL A 31 -18.07 5.00 -35.93
N TRP A 32 -17.84 4.03 -36.81
CA TRP A 32 -17.13 2.79 -36.45
C TRP A 32 -15.61 2.95 -36.42
N SER A 33 -15.06 3.95 -37.08
CA SER A 33 -13.63 4.25 -37.09
C SER A 33 -13.16 4.99 -35.82
N VAL A 34 -14.06 5.52 -35.01
CA VAL A 34 -13.75 6.20 -33.73
C VAL A 34 -13.74 5.21 -32.55
N MET A 35 -14.24 3.99 -32.72
CA MET A 35 -14.45 3.01 -31.61
C MET A 35 -13.38 1.94 -31.46
N SER A 36 -12.21 2.01 -32.13
CA SER A 36 -11.21 0.95 -31.97
C SER A 36 -9.75 1.40 -32.17
N GLN A 37 -9.35 2.48 -31.53
CA GLN A 37 -7.90 2.57 -31.27
C GLN A 37 -7.58 1.58 -30.14
N PRO A 38 -6.64 0.64 -30.34
CA PRO A 38 -6.22 -0.23 -29.25
C PRO A 38 -5.74 0.65 -28.08
N LEU A 39 -6.16 0.28 -26.86
CA LEU A 39 -5.75 0.98 -25.64
C LEU A 39 -4.21 0.99 -25.57
N ASP A 40 -3.61 2.17 -25.64
CA ASP A 40 -2.17 2.30 -25.43
C ASP A 40 -1.87 2.16 -23.94
N LEU A 41 -1.36 0.99 -23.57
CA LEU A 41 -1.04 0.65 -22.19
C LEU A 41 0.11 1.50 -21.62
N ASN A 42 1.02 2.01 -22.46
CA ASN A 42 2.10 2.91 -21.99
C ASN A 42 1.53 4.30 -21.66
N GLU A 43 0.67 4.82 -22.53
CA GLU A 43 -0.04 6.08 -22.26
C GLU A 43 -0.92 5.95 -21.01
N LEU A 44 -1.66 4.85 -20.89
CA LEU A 44 -2.49 4.59 -19.71
C LEU A 44 -1.64 4.51 -18.43
N ALA A 45 -0.51 3.81 -18.44
CA ALA A 45 0.40 3.74 -17.29
C ALA A 45 0.91 5.12 -16.88
N HIS A 46 1.20 5.99 -17.84
CA HIS A 46 1.59 7.38 -17.57
C HIS A 46 0.44 8.17 -16.92
N LYS A 47 -0.77 8.06 -17.47
CA LYS A 47 -1.97 8.69 -16.90
C LYS A 47 -2.28 8.20 -15.48
N ILE A 48 -2.13 6.90 -15.23
CA ILE A 48 -2.32 6.33 -13.88
C ILE A 48 -1.39 7.01 -12.86
N LYS A 49 -0.14 7.24 -13.23
CA LYS A 49 0.82 7.95 -12.35
C LYS A 49 0.41 9.40 -12.11
N GLN A 50 -0.14 10.07 -13.11
CA GLN A 50 -0.66 11.44 -12.98
C GLN A 50 -1.91 11.49 -12.08
N TRP A 51 -2.90 10.61 -12.32
CA TRP A 51 -4.09 10.53 -11.48
C TRP A 51 -3.77 10.16 -10.04
N GLY A 52 -2.76 9.29 -9.85
CA GLY A 52 -2.28 8.97 -8.51
C GLY A 52 -1.71 10.21 -7.81
N ALA A 53 -0.93 11.04 -8.50
CA ALA A 53 -0.42 12.29 -7.96
C ALA A 53 -1.55 13.30 -7.63
N GLU A 54 -2.55 13.42 -8.49
CA GLU A 54 -3.75 14.25 -8.24
C GLU A 54 -4.55 13.77 -7.02
N LEU A 55 -4.53 12.46 -6.74
CA LEU A 55 -5.12 11.88 -5.52
C LEU A 55 -4.24 12.02 -4.29
N GLY A 56 -3.08 12.69 -4.38
CA GLY A 56 -2.18 12.98 -3.27
C GLY A 56 -1.18 11.87 -2.95
N PHE A 57 -0.97 10.91 -3.85
CA PHE A 57 0.13 9.95 -3.73
C PHE A 57 1.42 10.57 -4.30
N GLN A 58 2.49 10.59 -3.51
CA GLN A 58 3.76 11.19 -3.93
C GLN A 58 4.56 10.31 -4.90
N LYS A 59 4.22 9.01 -4.97
CA LYS A 59 4.80 8.10 -5.97
C LYS A 59 3.83 6.97 -6.29
N VAL A 60 3.81 6.58 -7.56
CA VAL A 60 3.04 5.45 -8.09
C VAL A 60 3.98 4.60 -8.92
N GLY A 61 3.99 3.30 -8.68
CA GLY A 61 4.75 2.33 -9.45
C GLY A 61 3.91 1.12 -9.82
N ILE A 62 4.27 0.44 -10.89
CA ILE A 62 3.56 -0.72 -11.42
C ILE A 62 4.50 -1.92 -11.43
N THR A 63 4.04 -3.06 -10.92
CA THR A 63 4.81 -4.32 -10.95
C THR A 63 3.94 -5.50 -11.35
N ASP A 64 4.58 -6.63 -11.65
CA ASP A 64 3.91 -7.92 -11.80
C ASP A 64 3.52 -8.53 -10.44
N THR A 65 2.93 -9.72 -10.46
CA THR A 65 2.46 -10.45 -9.28
C THR A 65 3.47 -11.47 -8.74
N ASP A 66 4.64 -11.61 -9.36
CA ASP A 66 5.64 -12.60 -8.95
C ASP A 66 6.43 -12.11 -7.73
N LEU A 67 6.16 -12.68 -6.58
CA LEU A 67 6.90 -12.48 -5.33
C LEU A 67 7.55 -13.77 -4.84
N SER A 68 7.78 -14.74 -5.71
CA SER A 68 8.35 -16.06 -5.38
C SER A 68 9.68 -15.96 -4.61
N ALA A 69 10.52 -14.97 -4.93
CA ALA A 69 11.76 -14.70 -4.20
C ALA A 69 11.56 -14.29 -2.73
N SER A 70 10.35 -13.90 -2.34
CA SER A 70 9.99 -13.53 -0.97
C SER A 70 9.43 -14.70 -0.15
N GLU A 71 8.95 -15.77 -0.79
CA GLU A 71 8.36 -16.91 -0.12
C GLU A 71 9.33 -17.60 0.86
N PRO A 72 10.59 -17.93 0.49
CA PRO A 72 11.52 -18.56 1.42
C PRO A 72 11.85 -17.67 2.62
N LYS A 73 11.91 -16.35 2.42
CA LYS A 73 12.19 -15.38 3.49
C LYS A 73 11.02 -15.33 4.48
N LEU A 74 9.79 -15.30 3.97
CA LEU A 74 8.58 -15.33 4.81
C LEU A 74 8.50 -16.64 5.57
N GLN A 75 8.72 -17.80 4.92
CA GLN A 75 8.67 -19.10 5.56
C GLN A 75 9.71 -19.19 6.69
N ALA A 76 10.97 -18.83 6.43
CA ALA A 76 12.02 -18.86 7.43
C ALA A 76 11.74 -17.94 8.63
N TRP A 77 11.05 -16.81 8.41
CA TRP A 77 10.63 -15.90 9.48
C TRP A 77 9.49 -16.49 10.32
N LEU A 78 8.52 -17.16 9.68
CA LEU A 78 7.44 -17.87 10.35
C LEU A 78 7.95 -19.07 11.14
N ASP A 79 8.87 -19.87 10.58
CA ASP A 79 9.48 -21.04 11.23
C ASP A 79 10.22 -20.66 12.52
N LYS A 80 10.84 -19.47 12.55
CA LYS A 80 11.47 -18.90 13.74
C LYS A 80 10.48 -18.29 14.73
N GLN A 81 9.17 -18.32 14.42
CA GLN A 81 8.10 -17.70 15.21
C GLN A 81 8.35 -16.21 15.51
N TYR A 82 9.03 -15.52 14.60
CA TYR A 82 9.35 -14.10 14.76
C TYR A 82 8.12 -13.18 14.67
N HIS A 83 6.96 -13.70 14.28
CA HIS A 83 5.68 -13.00 14.26
C HIS A 83 5.05 -12.84 15.66
N GLY A 84 5.50 -13.61 16.69
CA GLY A 84 4.88 -13.57 18.01
C GLY A 84 3.42 -13.98 17.96
N GLU A 85 2.55 -13.21 18.60
CA GLU A 85 1.09 -13.46 18.66
C GLU A 85 0.33 -13.00 17.40
N MET A 86 1.03 -12.45 16.39
CA MET A 86 0.39 -12.06 15.12
C MET A 86 0.05 -13.29 14.27
N GLU A 87 -0.83 -14.17 14.77
CA GLU A 87 -1.26 -15.40 14.10
C GLU A 87 -1.83 -15.17 12.70
N TRP A 88 -2.36 -13.97 12.45
CA TRP A 88 -2.81 -13.57 11.14
C TRP A 88 -1.68 -13.51 10.09
N MET A 89 -0.41 -13.43 10.50
CA MET A 89 0.74 -13.56 9.59
C MET A 89 0.91 -14.99 9.09
N ALA A 90 0.72 -15.99 9.95
CA ALA A 90 0.83 -17.42 9.61
C ALA A 90 -0.43 -17.95 8.93
N ARG A 91 -1.62 -17.48 9.33
CA ARG A 91 -2.95 -18.00 8.91
C ARG A 91 -3.12 -18.10 7.39
N HIS A 92 -2.59 -17.15 6.64
CA HIS A 92 -2.72 -17.12 5.19
C HIS A 92 -1.50 -17.71 4.46
N GLY A 93 -0.46 -18.12 5.20
CA GLY A 93 0.74 -18.75 4.65
C GLY A 93 1.31 -17.98 3.45
N MET A 94 1.65 -18.72 2.42
CA MET A 94 2.28 -18.17 1.20
C MET A 94 1.31 -17.37 0.30
N MET A 95 0.01 -17.36 0.56
CA MET A 95 -0.93 -16.47 -0.15
C MET A 95 -0.48 -15.01 -0.10
N ARG A 96 0.21 -14.60 0.99
CA ARG A 96 0.77 -13.24 1.13
C ARG A 96 1.77 -12.88 0.04
N ALA A 97 2.48 -13.86 -0.50
CA ALA A 97 3.43 -13.70 -1.60
C ALA A 97 2.80 -13.95 -2.98
N ARG A 98 1.49 -14.19 -3.05
CA ARG A 98 0.79 -14.58 -4.27
C ARG A 98 -0.44 -13.71 -4.51
N PRO A 99 -0.25 -12.44 -4.91
CA PRO A 99 -1.35 -11.49 -5.10
C PRO A 99 -2.48 -12.00 -6.01
N HIS A 100 -2.15 -12.84 -7.01
CA HIS A 100 -3.13 -13.45 -7.93
C HIS A 100 -4.08 -14.46 -7.24
N GLU A 101 -3.72 -14.99 -6.06
CA GLU A 101 -4.61 -15.84 -5.26
C GLU A 101 -5.64 -15.00 -4.47
N LEU A 102 -5.30 -13.75 -4.14
CA LEU A 102 -6.23 -12.81 -3.46
C LEU A 102 -7.31 -12.27 -4.38
N LEU A 103 -6.96 -12.03 -5.63
CA LEU A 103 -7.88 -11.60 -6.67
C LEU A 103 -7.53 -12.37 -7.95
N PRO A 104 -8.30 -13.43 -8.28
CA PRO A 104 -8.08 -14.20 -9.50
C PRO A 104 -8.11 -13.31 -10.75
N GLY A 105 -7.20 -13.55 -11.69
CA GLY A 105 -7.05 -12.75 -12.90
C GLY A 105 -6.14 -11.53 -12.74
N THR A 106 -5.60 -11.26 -11.56
CA THR A 106 -4.65 -10.16 -11.36
C THR A 106 -3.39 -10.36 -12.22
N LEU A 107 -3.08 -9.38 -13.05
CA LEU A 107 -1.89 -9.34 -13.90
C LEU A 107 -0.83 -8.37 -13.39
N ARG A 108 -1.26 -7.27 -12.75
CA ARG A 108 -0.37 -6.23 -12.23
C ARG A 108 -0.82 -5.74 -10.87
N VAL A 109 0.13 -5.16 -10.14
CA VAL A 109 -0.11 -4.43 -8.91
C VAL A 109 0.40 -3.01 -9.08
N ILE A 110 -0.48 -2.04 -8.87
CA ILE A 110 -0.10 -0.64 -8.75
C ILE A 110 0.17 -0.40 -7.27
N SER A 111 1.42 -0.08 -6.93
CA SER A 111 1.81 0.30 -5.56
C SER A 111 1.96 1.81 -5.46
N VAL A 112 1.50 2.37 -4.37
CA VAL A 112 1.51 3.81 -4.12
C VAL A 112 2.19 4.16 -2.80
N ARG A 113 2.77 5.37 -2.75
CA ARG A 113 3.38 5.95 -1.56
C ARG A 113 2.66 7.22 -1.15
N MET A 114 2.34 7.37 0.15
CA MET A 114 1.77 8.56 0.73
C MET A 114 2.53 8.99 1.98
N ASN A 115 3.15 10.17 1.95
CA ASN A 115 3.92 10.70 3.07
C ASN A 115 3.01 11.00 4.27
N TYR A 116 3.49 10.69 5.50
CA TYR A 116 2.72 10.92 6.71
C TYR A 116 3.43 11.78 7.78
N LEU A 117 4.67 12.17 7.55
CA LEU A 117 5.44 12.91 8.54
C LEU A 117 4.83 14.30 8.79
N PRO A 118 4.26 14.57 9.98
CA PRO A 118 3.65 15.85 10.24
C PRO A 118 4.72 16.93 10.53
N ALA A 119 4.44 18.18 10.13
CA ALA A 119 5.36 19.29 10.28
C ALA A 119 5.79 19.59 11.74
N ASN A 120 4.89 19.34 12.70
CA ASN A 120 5.09 19.70 14.12
C ASN A 120 5.44 18.49 15.00
N ALA A 121 6.03 17.44 14.44
CA ALA A 121 6.40 16.25 15.20
C ALA A 121 7.69 16.48 16.03
N ALA A 122 7.55 16.73 17.32
CA ALA A 122 8.67 16.98 18.23
C ALA A 122 9.35 15.67 18.70
N PHE A 123 10.08 14.98 17.82
CA PHE A 123 10.69 13.67 18.11
C PHE A 123 11.63 13.67 19.31
N ALA A 124 12.74 14.39 19.17
CA ALA A 124 13.84 14.33 20.13
C ALA A 124 13.45 14.89 21.50
N ARG A 125 12.63 15.93 21.55
CA ARG A 125 12.13 16.52 22.80
C ARG A 125 11.30 15.49 23.57
N THR A 126 10.31 14.87 22.91
CA THR A 126 9.43 13.90 23.55
C THR A 126 10.19 12.65 24.02
N LEU A 127 11.11 12.12 23.21
CA LEU A 127 11.92 10.96 23.62
C LEU A 127 12.89 11.23 24.76
N LYS A 128 13.37 12.48 24.92
CA LYS A 128 14.29 12.87 25.99
C LYS A 128 13.60 13.19 27.31
N ASP A 129 12.32 13.49 27.28
CA ASP A 129 11.55 13.84 28.48
C ASP A 129 10.76 12.61 28.97
N PRO A 130 11.21 11.96 30.08
CA PRO A 130 10.58 10.75 30.58
C PRO A 130 9.18 10.99 31.16
N SER A 131 8.77 12.23 31.34
CA SER A 131 7.41 12.59 31.80
C SER A 131 6.37 12.61 30.69
N LEU A 132 6.81 12.60 29.41
CA LEU A 132 5.94 12.67 28.24
C LEU A 132 5.79 11.30 27.56
N GLY A 133 4.58 10.97 27.11
CA GLY A 133 4.32 9.78 26.30
C GLY A 133 4.73 9.98 24.85
N TYR A 134 5.46 9.02 24.30
CA TYR A 134 5.83 8.99 22.89
C TYR A 134 4.88 8.07 22.09
N VAL A 135 4.20 8.66 21.11
CA VAL A 135 3.39 7.96 20.12
C VAL A 135 4.13 8.00 18.78
N SER A 136 4.20 6.86 18.10
CA SER A 136 4.77 6.76 16.74
C SER A 136 4.09 7.74 15.78
N ARG A 137 4.86 8.36 14.93
CA ARG A 137 4.44 9.49 14.08
C ARG A 137 3.30 9.16 13.15
N TYR A 138 3.23 7.92 12.66
CA TYR A 138 2.14 7.49 11.80
C TYR A 138 0.76 7.49 12.48
N ALA A 139 0.73 7.38 13.81
CA ALA A 139 -0.48 7.24 14.61
C ALA A 139 -0.95 8.54 15.27
N LEU A 140 -0.25 9.66 15.08
CA LEU A 140 -0.59 10.94 15.70
C LEU A 140 -1.87 11.56 15.15
N GLY A 141 -2.18 11.35 13.89
CA GLY A 141 -3.32 11.90 13.18
C GLY A 141 -4.51 10.94 13.08
N ARG A 142 -5.20 11.07 11.98
CA ARG A 142 -6.29 10.16 11.59
C ARG A 142 -5.75 8.84 11.10
N ASP A 143 -6.56 7.78 11.26
CA ASP A 143 -6.29 6.46 10.73
C ASP A 143 -6.21 6.51 9.18
N TYR A 144 -5.07 6.10 8.65
CA TYR A 144 -4.75 6.15 7.23
C TYR A 144 -5.47 5.10 6.39
N HIS A 145 -5.89 3.98 6.98
CA HIS A 145 -6.45 2.84 6.23
C HIS A 145 -7.63 3.24 5.33
N LYS A 146 -8.62 3.95 5.89
CA LYS A 146 -9.80 4.38 5.13
C LYS A 146 -9.46 5.43 4.08
N LEU A 147 -8.57 6.36 4.41
CA LEU A 147 -8.16 7.43 3.51
C LEU A 147 -7.47 6.86 2.27
N LEU A 148 -6.42 6.06 2.46
CA LEU A 148 -5.66 5.48 1.35
C LEU A 148 -6.55 4.53 0.53
N ARG A 149 -7.33 3.67 1.20
CA ARG A 149 -8.23 2.74 0.51
C ARG A 149 -9.25 3.47 -0.38
N ASN A 150 -9.82 4.57 0.11
CA ASN A 150 -10.77 5.37 -0.67
C ASN A 150 -10.09 6.04 -1.87
N ARG A 151 -8.86 6.53 -1.72
CA ARG A 151 -8.09 7.12 -2.82
C ARG A 151 -7.68 6.08 -3.86
N LEU A 152 -7.23 4.90 -3.43
CA LEU A 152 -6.95 3.77 -4.32
C LEU A 152 -8.20 3.30 -5.07
N LYS A 153 -9.35 3.26 -4.38
CA LYS A 153 -10.62 2.94 -5.02
C LYS A 153 -10.96 3.96 -6.12
N LYS A 154 -10.83 5.26 -5.83
CA LYS A 154 -11.03 6.33 -6.83
C LYS A 154 -10.07 6.18 -8.01
N LEU A 155 -8.80 5.84 -7.76
CA LEU A 155 -7.84 5.57 -8.83
C LEU A 155 -8.32 4.42 -9.72
N GLY A 156 -8.76 3.30 -9.12
CA GLY A 156 -9.32 2.16 -9.86
C GLY A 156 -10.55 2.54 -10.68
N GLU A 157 -11.49 3.30 -10.10
CA GLU A 157 -12.68 3.81 -10.78
C GLU A 157 -12.31 4.73 -11.96
N THR A 158 -11.28 5.58 -11.81
CA THR A 158 -10.78 6.42 -12.90
C THR A 158 -10.17 5.58 -14.03
N ILE A 159 -9.37 4.56 -13.70
CA ILE A 159 -8.81 3.64 -14.70
C ILE A 159 -9.95 2.92 -15.44
N GLN A 160 -10.97 2.47 -14.72
CA GLN A 160 -12.11 1.74 -15.28
C GLN A 160 -12.88 2.57 -16.33
N GLN A 161 -12.92 3.90 -16.20
CA GLN A 161 -13.55 4.78 -17.19
C GLN A 161 -12.81 4.80 -18.55
N HIS A 162 -11.55 4.35 -18.58
CA HIS A 162 -10.69 4.33 -19.77
C HIS A 162 -10.50 2.92 -20.35
N CYS A 163 -11.15 1.91 -19.77
CA CYS A 163 -11.04 0.51 -20.17
C CYS A 163 -12.42 -0.09 -20.42
N VAL A 164 -12.52 -1.02 -21.36
CA VAL A 164 -13.79 -1.72 -21.66
C VAL A 164 -14.26 -2.56 -20.46
N SER A 165 -13.32 -3.17 -19.76
CA SER A 165 -13.54 -3.89 -18.50
C SER A 165 -12.29 -3.80 -17.65
N LEU A 166 -12.48 -3.67 -16.34
CA LEU A 166 -11.41 -3.71 -15.36
C LEU A 166 -11.94 -4.35 -14.08
N ASN A 167 -11.26 -5.40 -13.64
CA ASN A 167 -11.42 -5.92 -12.31
C ASN A 167 -10.26 -5.39 -11.45
N PHE A 168 -10.60 -4.74 -10.34
CA PHE A 168 -9.60 -4.17 -9.44
C PHE A 168 -10.00 -4.29 -7.97
N ARG A 169 -9.00 -4.34 -7.10
CA ARG A 169 -9.21 -4.35 -5.65
C ARG A 169 -8.12 -3.59 -4.91
N PRO A 170 -8.49 -2.57 -4.09
CA PRO A 170 -7.55 -1.83 -3.27
C PRO A 170 -7.24 -2.56 -1.96
N PHE A 171 -5.98 -2.52 -1.56
CA PHE A 171 -5.48 -3.03 -0.28
C PHE A 171 -4.63 -1.97 0.42
N VAL A 172 -4.68 -1.97 1.74
CA VAL A 172 -3.85 -1.12 2.60
C VAL A 172 -3.64 -1.89 3.90
N ASP A 173 -2.40 -2.22 4.23
CA ASP A 173 -1.93 -2.83 5.48
C ASP A 173 -2.65 -4.14 5.91
N SER A 174 -3.93 -4.08 6.19
CA SER A 174 -4.69 -5.19 6.80
C SER A 174 -4.96 -6.41 5.90
N ALA A 175 -4.45 -6.42 4.68
CA ALA A 175 -4.62 -7.54 3.74
C ALA A 175 -3.48 -8.57 3.85
N PRO A 176 -3.74 -9.84 3.47
CA PRO A 176 -2.69 -10.84 3.39
C PRO A 176 -1.83 -10.66 2.12
N ILE A 177 -1.09 -9.55 2.05
CA ILE A 177 -0.21 -9.19 0.93
C ILE A 177 1.14 -8.69 1.45
N LEU A 178 2.21 -8.92 0.71
CA LEU A 178 3.54 -8.42 1.02
C LEU A 178 3.77 -7.06 0.35
N GLU A 179 3.28 -5.98 0.96
CA GLU A 179 3.35 -4.62 0.41
C GLU A 179 4.80 -4.18 0.12
N ARG A 180 5.74 -4.47 1.02
CA ARG A 180 7.14 -4.03 0.86
C ARG A 180 7.85 -4.65 -0.36
N PRO A 181 7.82 -5.97 -0.60
CA PRO A 181 8.36 -6.53 -1.83
C PRO A 181 7.68 -5.99 -3.10
N ILE A 182 6.38 -5.73 -3.05
CA ILE A 182 5.65 -5.09 -4.16
C ILE A 182 6.17 -3.69 -4.40
N ALA A 183 6.24 -2.86 -3.36
CA ALA A 183 6.73 -1.49 -3.45
C ALA A 183 8.17 -1.42 -3.98
N GLU A 184 9.03 -2.36 -3.57
CA GLU A 184 10.41 -2.48 -4.04
C GLU A 184 10.46 -2.82 -5.53
N LYS A 185 9.72 -3.83 -5.97
CA LYS A 185 9.62 -4.22 -7.39
C LYS A 185 9.00 -3.10 -8.24
N ALA A 186 8.04 -2.37 -7.71
CA ALA A 186 7.40 -1.23 -8.36
C ALA A 186 8.28 0.05 -8.38
N GLY A 187 9.50 -0.01 -7.85
CA GLY A 187 10.44 1.10 -7.90
C GLY A 187 10.13 2.25 -6.93
N LEU A 188 9.29 2.03 -5.90
CA LEU A 188 8.99 3.05 -4.91
C LEU A 188 10.19 3.35 -4.00
N GLY A 189 11.04 2.36 -3.80
CA GLY A 189 12.22 2.41 -2.96
C GLY A 189 12.89 1.05 -2.85
N TRP A 190 13.74 0.86 -1.85
CA TRP A 190 14.35 -0.43 -1.51
C TRP A 190 14.04 -0.81 -0.07
N THR A 191 14.06 -2.07 0.26
CA THR A 191 13.91 -2.53 1.64
C THR A 191 15.16 -2.17 2.45
N GLY A 192 15.01 -1.35 3.48
CA GLY A 192 16.07 -1.01 4.42
C GLY A 192 16.41 -2.16 5.38
N LYS A 193 17.59 -2.14 6.03
CA LYS A 193 17.97 -3.16 7.03
C LYS A 193 17.03 -3.22 8.23
N HIS A 194 16.23 -2.18 8.47
CA HIS A 194 15.14 -2.16 9.46
C HIS A 194 13.82 -2.71 8.92
N SER A 195 13.83 -3.30 7.73
CA SER A 195 12.69 -3.90 7.03
C SER A 195 11.58 -2.94 6.57
N LEU A 196 11.76 -1.63 6.63
CA LEU A 196 10.85 -0.66 6.00
C LEU A 196 11.37 -0.26 4.61
N ILE A 197 10.47 0.21 3.75
CA ILE A 197 10.89 0.78 2.46
C ILE A 197 11.54 2.14 2.68
N LEU A 198 12.68 2.35 2.01
CA LEU A 198 13.43 3.59 1.95
C LEU A 198 13.38 4.17 0.54
N SER A 199 13.21 5.46 0.44
CA SER A 199 13.29 6.19 -0.82
C SER A 199 14.38 7.27 -0.75
N ARG A 200 15.08 7.51 -1.87
CA ARG A 200 16.16 8.51 -1.94
C ARG A 200 15.65 9.94 -1.75
N ASP A 201 14.39 10.18 -2.12
CA ASP A 201 13.74 11.49 -2.12
C ASP A 201 12.77 11.73 -0.95
N ALA A 202 12.46 10.69 -0.14
CA ALA A 202 11.45 10.82 0.92
C ALA A 202 11.76 10.03 2.20
N GLY A 203 12.94 9.41 2.33
CA GLY A 203 13.24 8.58 3.51
C GLY A 203 12.30 7.40 3.63
N SER A 204 11.67 7.20 4.81
CA SER A 204 10.77 6.08 5.09
C SER A 204 9.46 6.47 5.81
N PHE A 205 9.21 7.77 6.05
CA PHE A 205 7.99 8.21 6.73
C PHE A 205 6.80 8.34 5.76
N PHE A 206 6.38 7.19 5.20
CA PHE A 206 5.24 7.12 4.28
C PHE A 206 4.48 5.79 4.44
N PHE A 207 3.22 5.83 4.11
CA PHE A 207 2.37 4.65 3.97
C PHE A 207 2.49 4.06 2.57
N LEU A 208 2.21 2.77 2.49
CA LEU A 208 2.04 2.03 1.24
C LEU A 208 0.57 1.70 1.00
N GLY A 209 0.25 1.41 -0.23
CA GLY A 209 -1.05 0.85 -0.59
C GLY A 209 -0.98 0.25 -1.98
N GLU A 210 -1.80 -0.76 -2.23
CA GLU A 210 -1.77 -1.57 -3.44
C GLU A 210 -3.14 -1.61 -4.11
N LEU A 211 -3.13 -1.53 -5.44
CA LEU A 211 -4.29 -1.77 -6.28
C LEU A 211 -3.99 -2.94 -7.21
N LEU A 212 -4.62 -4.07 -6.95
CA LEU A 212 -4.54 -5.24 -7.81
C LEU A 212 -5.45 -5.03 -9.03
N ILE A 213 -4.95 -5.32 -10.24
CA ILE A 213 -5.66 -5.12 -11.50
C ILE A 213 -5.41 -6.25 -12.51
N ASP A 214 -6.35 -6.44 -13.41
CA ASP A 214 -6.29 -7.42 -14.50
C ASP A 214 -5.85 -6.83 -15.85
N LEU A 215 -5.16 -5.70 -15.86
CA LEU A 215 -4.60 -5.09 -17.07
C LEU A 215 -3.10 -5.40 -17.19
N PRO A 216 -2.60 -5.77 -18.39
CA PRO A 216 -1.19 -6.05 -18.64
C PRO A 216 -0.35 -4.78 -18.86
N LEU A 217 -0.41 -3.84 -17.92
CA LEU A 217 0.37 -2.59 -17.97
C LEU A 217 1.88 -2.88 -18.02
N PRO A 218 2.69 -1.97 -18.60
CA PRO A 218 4.14 -2.02 -18.48
C PRO A 218 4.56 -1.93 -17.03
N VAL A 219 5.60 -2.66 -16.64
CA VAL A 219 6.12 -2.68 -15.27
C VAL A 219 7.26 -1.70 -15.11
N ASP A 220 7.34 -1.10 -13.93
CA ASP A 220 8.50 -0.34 -13.50
C ASP A 220 9.58 -1.29 -12.94
N GLY A 221 10.81 -0.82 -12.82
CA GLY A 221 11.91 -1.61 -12.26
C GLY A 221 12.26 -1.18 -10.83
N PRO A 222 12.91 -2.09 -10.08
CA PRO A 222 13.40 -1.77 -8.75
C PRO A 222 14.49 -0.69 -8.80
N VAL A 223 14.66 0.03 -7.69
CA VAL A 223 15.73 1.02 -7.52
C VAL A 223 16.92 0.40 -6.79
N GLU A 224 18.10 0.97 -7.00
CA GLU A 224 19.32 0.54 -6.36
C GLU A 224 19.27 0.71 -4.83
N GLU A 225 19.73 -0.30 -4.09
CA GLU A 225 19.80 -0.30 -2.62
C GLU A 225 20.80 0.73 -2.10
N GLY A 226 20.43 1.44 -1.01
CA GLY A 226 21.25 2.48 -0.42
C GLY A 226 21.77 2.21 0.99
N CYS A 227 21.54 1.03 1.59
CA CYS A 227 21.96 0.73 2.97
C CYS A 227 23.46 0.45 3.13
N CYS A 228 24.14 -0.07 2.12
CA CYS A 228 25.58 -0.36 2.11
C CYS A 228 26.09 -0.98 3.43
N ARG A 229 27.13 -0.39 4.06
CA ARG A 229 27.72 -0.84 5.33
C ARG A 229 27.04 -0.25 6.57
N CYS A 230 26.01 0.61 6.42
CA CYS A 230 25.33 1.24 7.55
C CYS A 230 24.65 0.19 8.46
N VAL A 231 24.79 0.35 9.76
CA VAL A 231 24.17 -0.49 10.80
C VAL A 231 23.40 0.31 11.86
N ALA A 232 23.22 1.62 11.65
CA ALA A 232 22.67 2.54 12.64
C ALA A 232 21.32 2.08 13.21
N CYS A 233 20.39 1.63 12.36
CA CYS A 233 19.06 1.16 12.81
C CYS A 233 19.15 -0.10 13.71
N ARG A 234 20.13 -0.97 13.51
CA ARG A 234 20.34 -2.16 14.34
C ARG A 234 20.90 -1.79 15.70
N THR A 235 21.84 -0.84 15.71
CA THR A 235 22.53 -0.39 16.94
C THR A 235 21.62 0.41 17.86
N ILE A 236 20.70 1.23 17.28
CA ILE A 236 19.83 2.10 18.06
C ILE A 236 18.63 1.34 18.65
N SER A 237 18.23 0.19 18.10
CA SER A 237 17.09 -0.56 18.59
C SER A 237 17.24 -0.91 20.08
N PRO A 238 16.43 -0.35 20.99
CA PRO A 238 16.66 -0.51 22.43
C PRO A 238 16.56 -1.97 22.88
N THR A 239 15.75 -2.75 22.21
CA THR A 239 15.48 -4.18 22.51
C THR A 239 16.21 -5.13 21.58
N GLY A 240 17.02 -4.62 20.63
CA GLY A 240 17.72 -5.44 19.65
C GLY A 240 16.80 -6.22 18.71
N ALA A 241 15.65 -5.66 18.37
CA ALA A 241 14.62 -6.33 17.55
C ALA A 241 15.09 -6.63 16.12
N ILE A 242 16.03 -5.85 15.54
CA ILE A 242 16.58 -6.09 14.21
C ILE A 242 17.73 -7.09 14.35
N VAL A 243 17.40 -8.38 14.39
CA VAL A 243 18.33 -9.47 14.71
C VAL A 243 19.38 -9.68 13.62
N GLU A 244 18.99 -9.50 12.37
CA GLU A 244 19.86 -9.54 11.19
C GLU A 244 19.45 -8.42 10.22
N PRO A 245 20.30 -8.01 9.27
CA PRO A 245 19.88 -7.10 8.21
C PRO A 245 18.60 -7.62 7.54
N TYR A 246 17.59 -6.75 7.42
CA TYR A 246 16.28 -7.03 6.80
C TYR A 246 15.38 -7.98 7.59
N THR A 247 15.78 -8.43 8.78
CA THR A 247 15.05 -9.38 9.62
C THR A 247 14.74 -8.79 10.99
N VAL A 248 13.45 -8.68 11.30
CA VAL A 248 12.95 -8.20 12.60
C VAL A 248 12.31 -9.36 13.36
N ASP A 249 12.76 -9.62 14.57
CA ASP A 249 12.01 -10.43 15.54
C ASP A 249 10.94 -9.53 16.19
N ALA A 250 9.69 -9.70 15.80
CA ALA A 250 8.60 -8.85 16.29
C ALA A 250 8.44 -8.94 17.81
N ARG A 251 8.69 -10.11 18.41
CA ARG A 251 8.56 -10.33 19.87
C ARG A 251 9.46 -9.40 20.70
N ARG A 252 10.49 -8.83 20.07
CA ARG A 252 11.42 -7.86 20.66
C ARG A 252 11.13 -6.43 20.22
N CYS A 253 10.33 -6.23 19.16
CA CYS A 253 10.08 -4.90 18.61
C CYS A 253 9.12 -4.11 19.51
N ILE A 254 9.50 -2.90 19.89
CA ILE A 254 8.65 -2.02 20.73
C ILE A 254 7.30 -1.73 20.04
N SER A 255 7.28 -1.61 18.71
CA SER A 255 5.99 -1.48 18.00
C SER A 255 5.08 -2.68 18.24
N TYR A 256 5.61 -3.90 18.14
CA TYR A 256 4.82 -5.11 18.46
C TYR A 256 4.41 -5.13 19.93
N LEU A 257 5.34 -4.88 20.85
CA LEU A 257 5.09 -4.94 22.29
C LEU A 257 4.04 -3.92 22.77
N THR A 258 3.83 -2.83 22.04
CA THR A 258 2.89 -1.76 22.41
C THR A 258 1.62 -1.71 21.54
N ILE A 259 1.51 -2.57 20.52
CA ILE A 259 0.39 -2.55 19.57
C ILE A 259 -0.26 -3.93 19.41
N GLU A 260 0.54 -5.00 19.27
CA GLU A 260 0.05 -6.32 18.86
C GLU A 260 0.08 -7.37 19.98
N LEU A 261 0.87 -7.16 21.03
CA LEU A 261 0.97 -8.06 22.18
C LEU A 261 -0.32 -7.94 23.01
N GLU A 262 -1.05 -9.05 23.20
CA GLU A 262 -2.29 -9.07 23.98
C GLU A 262 -2.05 -9.12 25.50
N GLY A 263 -0.86 -9.52 25.92
CA GLY A 263 -0.50 -9.70 27.33
C GLY A 263 0.31 -8.55 27.93
N ALA A 264 0.80 -8.77 29.13
CA ALA A 264 1.72 -7.86 29.78
C ALA A 264 3.10 -7.88 29.10
N ILE A 265 3.68 -6.72 28.88
CA ILE A 265 5.05 -6.60 28.34
C ILE A 265 6.03 -7.32 29.26
N PRO A 266 6.90 -8.23 28.73
CA PRO A 266 7.90 -8.93 29.51
C PRO A 266 8.80 -7.96 30.31
N GLU A 267 9.12 -8.33 31.54
CA GLU A 267 9.81 -7.44 32.48
C GLU A 267 11.16 -6.94 31.97
N GLU A 268 11.90 -7.78 31.26
CA GLU A 268 13.19 -7.43 30.65
C GLU A 268 13.12 -6.30 29.62
N PHE A 269 11.97 -6.11 28.97
CA PHE A 269 11.78 -5.04 27.97
C PHE A 269 11.26 -3.73 28.57
N ARG A 270 10.59 -3.76 29.75
CA ARG A 270 9.96 -2.57 30.33
C ARG A 270 10.93 -1.37 30.48
N PRO A 271 12.15 -1.53 31.04
CA PRO A 271 13.10 -0.41 31.12
C PRO A 271 13.63 0.03 29.75
N LEU A 272 13.65 -0.84 28.75
CA LEU A 272 14.16 -0.55 27.40
C LEU A 272 13.14 0.22 26.55
N ILE A 273 11.85 0.06 26.81
CA ILE A 273 10.78 0.78 26.12
C ILE A 273 10.80 2.27 26.43
N GLY A 274 11.20 2.62 27.65
CA GLY A 274 11.20 4.01 28.12
C GLY A 274 9.79 4.62 28.10
N ASN A 275 9.66 5.78 27.47
CA ASN A 275 8.40 6.53 27.39
C ASN A 275 7.58 6.26 26.11
N ARG A 276 7.88 5.21 25.34
CA ARG A 276 7.13 4.83 24.15
C ARG A 276 5.87 4.09 24.53
N ILE A 277 4.72 4.76 24.35
CA ILE A 277 3.40 4.24 24.76
C ILE A 277 2.63 3.58 23.61
N TYR A 278 2.98 3.90 22.35
CA TYR A 278 2.36 3.33 21.17
C TYR A 278 3.32 3.39 19.97
N GLY A 279 3.75 2.24 19.48
CA GLY A 279 4.71 2.16 18.39
C GLY A 279 6.10 2.66 18.74
N CYS A 280 6.98 2.67 17.73
CA CYS A 280 8.39 3.06 17.87
C CYS A 280 8.93 3.52 16.53
N ASP A 281 9.66 4.64 16.52
CA ASP A 281 10.29 5.19 15.31
C ASP A 281 11.83 5.20 15.37
N ASP A 282 12.46 4.59 16.38
CA ASP A 282 13.92 4.72 16.61
C ASP A 282 14.75 4.32 15.39
N CYS A 283 14.41 3.21 14.74
CA CYS A 283 15.12 2.74 13.56
C CYS A 283 14.95 3.67 12.35
N GLN A 284 13.82 4.41 12.28
CA GLN A 284 13.60 5.44 11.27
C GLN A 284 14.32 6.74 11.63
N LEU A 285 14.23 7.17 12.89
CA LEU A 285 14.82 8.44 13.34
C LEU A 285 16.34 8.50 13.17
N ILE A 286 17.04 7.38 13.37
CA ILE A 286 18.49 7.30 13.21
C ILE A 286 18.91 7.10 11.75
N CYS A 287 18.01 6.69 10.86
CA CYS A 287 18.34 6.36 9.49
C CYS A 287 18.83 7.59 8.72
N PRO A 288 20.07 7.58 8.16
CA PRO A 288 20.59 8.72 7.42
C PRO A 288 19.72 9.15 6.21
N TRP A 289 18.98 8.22 5.64
CA TRP A 289 18.08 8.49 4.52
C TRP A 289 16.89 9.34 4.94
N ASN A 290 16.49 9.33 6.21
CA ASN A 290 15.38 10.14 6.71
C ASN A 290 15.67 11.65 6.82
N ARG A 291 16.92 12.08 6.57
CA ARG A 291 17.21 13.50 6.31
C ARG A 291 16.53 14.06 5.06
N TYR A 292 16.12 13.17 4.15
CA TYR A 292 15.39 13.51 2.92
C TYR A 292 13.88 13.32 3.06
N SER A 293 13.39 13.02 4.27
CA SER A 293 11.95 12.84 4.51
C SER A 293 11.18 14.10 4.11
N GLN A 294 10.05 13.87 3.46
CA GLN A 294 9.13 14.91 3.07
C GLN A 294 8.00 15.01 4.09
N LEU A 295 7.55 16.22 4.37
CA LEU A 295 6.38 16.45 5.21
C LEU A 295 5.11 15.98 4.48
N ALA A 296 4.09 15.63 5.25
CA ALA A 296 2.77 15.30 4.72
C ALA A 296 2.04 16.59 4.32
N ASP A 297 1.46 16.59 3.13
CA ASP A 297 0.52 17.62 2.66
C ASP A 297 -0.92 17.33 3.15
N GLU A 298 -1.15 16.13 3.70
CA GLU A 298 -2.45 15.65 4.16
C GLU A 298 -2.75 16.16 5.57
N GLU A 299 -3.77 16.98 5.71
CA GLU A 299 -4.19 17.56 6.99
C GLU A 299 -4.67 16.49 8.00
N ASP A 300 -5.25 15.39 7.52
CA ASP A 300 -5.69 14.26 8.35
C ASP A 300 -4.53 13.62 9.15
N PHE A 301 -3.28 13.79 8.71
CA PHE A 301 -2.09 13.29 9.41
C PHE A 301 -1.53 14.28 10.46
N SER A 302 -2.11 15.47 10.58
CA SER A 302 -1.72 16.44 11.61
C SER A 302 -1.90 15.87 13.02
N PRO A 303 -0.93 16.14 13.95
CA PRO A 303 -0.98 15.58 15.29
C PRO A 303 -2.21 16.04 16.06
N ARG A 304 -2.92 15.10 16.66
CA ARG A 304 -4.00 15.39 17.61
C ARG A 304 -3.39 15.84 18.93
N LYS A 305 -3.89 16.93 19.50
CA LYS A 305 -3.38 17.53 20.74
C LYS A 305 -3.24 16.50 21.88
N ALA A 306 -4.23 15.63 22.04
CA ALA A 306 -4.24 14.63 23.11
C ALA A 306 -3.23 13.50 22.92
N LEU A 307 -2.73 13.28 21.69
CA LEU A 307 -1.79 12.19 21.36
C LEU A 307 -0.36 12.69 21.14
N HIS A 308 -0.17 13.99 21.02
CA HIS A 308 1.13 14.61 20.77
C HIS A 308 1.83 14.95 22.07
N ALA A 309 2.76 14.09 22.50
CA ALA A 309 3.54 14.25 23.73
C ALA A 309 2.68 14.47 24.99
N PRO A 310 1.66 13.63 25.26
CA PRO A 310 0.85 13.77 26.46
C PRO A 310 1.69 13.54 27.73
N PRO A 311 1.47 14.29 28.83
CA PRO A 311 2.07 13.95 30.10
C PRO A 311 1.63 12.54 30.55
N LEU A 312 2.60 11.67 30.89
CA LEU A 312 2.29 10.27 31.26
C LEU A 312 1.34 10.20 32.46
N ILE A 313 1.50 11.12 33.43
CA ILE A 313 0.64 11.15 34.61
C ILE A 313 -0.84 11.42 34.26
N GLU A 314 -1.09 12.21 33.22
CA GLU A 314 -2.46 12.52 32.80
C GLU A 314 -3.12 11.29 32.13
N LEU A 315 -2.34 10.43 31.47
CA LEU A 315 -2.88 9.21 30.83
C LEU A 315 -3.47 8.24 31.85
N PHE A 316 -2.89 8.16 33.05
CA PHE A 316 -3.44 7.34 34.14
C PHE A 316 -4.80 7.84 34.67
N ALA A 317 -5.10 9.12 34.44
CA ALA A 317 -6.38 9.71 34.82
C ALA A 317 -7.46 9.57 33.75
N TRP A 318 -7.13 9.04 32.57
CA TRP A 318 -8.09 8.84 31.50
C TRP A 318 -9.11 7.76 31.84
N SER A 319 -10.40 8.12 31.75
CA SER A 319 -11.46 7.12 31.75
C SER A 319 -11.55 6.46 30.37
N GLU A 320 -12.13 5.25 30.31
CA GLU A 320 -12.41 4.59 29.03
C GLU A 320 -13.20 5.49 28.07
N ALA A 321 -14.24 6.15 28.58
CA ALA A 321 -15.05 7.07 27.76
C ALA A 321 -14.23 8.23 27.17
N TRP A 322 -13.26 8.76 27.93
CA TRP A 322 -12.36 9.78 27.44
C TRP A 322 -11.37 9.22 26.42
N PHE A 323 -10.77 8.07 26.70
CA PHE A 323 -9.90 7.38 25.74
C PHE A 323 -10.62 7.13 24.41
N LEU A 324 -11.83 6.56 24.45
CA LEU A 324 -12.62 6.30 23.24
C LEU A 324 -12.96 7.58 22.46
N LYS A 325 -13.18 8.69 23.16
CA LYS A 325 -13.47 9.99 22.54
C LYS A 325 -12.22 10.57 21.83
N VAL A 326 -11.08 10.61 22.50
CA VAL A 326 -9.87 11.26 21.96
C VAL A 326 -9.19 10.44 20.87
N THR A 327 -9.38 9.13 20.90
CA THR A 327 -8.81 8.18 19.90
C THR A 327 -9.78 7.88 18.76
N GLU A 328 -10.99 8.45 18.74
CA GLU A 328 -11.95 8.22 17.67
C GLU A 328 -11.36 8.51 16.29
N GLY A 329 -11.40 7.52 15.38
CA GLY A 329 -10.83 7.61 14.04
C GLY A 329 -9.31 7.76 14.01
N SER A 330 -8.58 7.36 15.05
CA SER A 330 -7.11 7.21 15.05
C SER A 330 -6.73 5.73 14.99
N ALA A 331 -5.48 5.45 14.58
CA ALA A 331 -4.95 4.08 14.56
C ALA A 331 -4.85 3.46 15.96
N ILE A 332 -4.76 4.28 17.02
CA ILE A 332 -4.64 3.82 18.40
C ILE A 332 -5.93 3.15 18.91
N ARG A 333 -7.08 3.52 18.37
CA ARG A 333 -8.37 2.99 18.84
C ARG A 333 -8.56 1.49 18.66
N ARG A 334 -7.71 0.82 17.92
CA ARG A 334 -7.80 -0.63 17.69
C ARG A 334 -7.26 -1.48 18.86
N ILE A 335 -6.60 -0.85 19.84
CA ILE A 335 -6.12 -1.49 21.07
C ILE A 335 -7.20 -1.48 22.13
#